data_4f9d3dab0fbd4d8e86a310119122186e
#
_entry.id   4f9d3dab0fbd4d8e86a310119122186e
#
_cell.length_a   1.000
_cell.length_b   1.000
_cell.length_c   1.000
_cell.angle_alpha   90.00
_cell.angle_beta   90.00
_cell.angle_gamma   90.00
#
_symmetry.space_group_name_H-M   'P 1'
#
loop_
_entity.id
_entity.type
_entity.pdbx_description
1 polymer ?
#
loop_
_entity_poly.entity_id
_entity_poly.type
_entity_poly.pdbx_seq_one_letter_code
_entity_poly.pdbx_strand_id
1 'polypeptide(L)'
;MITVFSGSDRTRHAELCRQMYRLRAQLFLNRRKWSVKVRDGEEIDCFDLQDPVYVCVTDPDQRLIGSLRLLPTMGPHMLSDVFPEVMGDARPIRRADTWESSRFCVDTQAARAFHPDGINEVTRALLGGLFGSARALGLQSIVSVYDIFVERILQRAGCRFTRLGPVHAYDGLNTVAGHFPVEMNLPSRFVAPGAVKSTLTESDAADGAPIAGTLSAILPARSLSVAAATAAFPQGRA
;
A
#
# COMPACT_ATOMS: atom_id res chain seq x y z
N MET A 1 5.51 11.30 13.43
CA MET A 1 6.48 10.18 13.57
C MET A 1 6.21 9.15 12.48
N ILE A 2 7.26 8.49 11.95
CA ILE A 2 7.10 7.41 10.96
C ILE A 2 7.37 6.08 11.68
N THR A 3 6.43 5.14 11.61
CA THR A 3 6.54 3.79 12.17
C THR A 3 6.38 2.76 11.05
N VAL A 4 7.30 1.79 10.99
CA VAL A 4 7.28 0.69 10.01
C VAL A 4 7.30 -0.64 10.76
N PHE A 5 6.39 -1.55 10.40
CA PHE A 5 6.28 -2.86 11.04
C PHE A 5 5.68 -3.90 10.08
N SER A 6 5.98 -5.19 10.33
CA SER A 6 5.40 -6.30 9.57
C SER A 6 3.98 -6.66 10.05
N GLY A 7 3.23 -7.37 9.24
CA GLY A 7 1.91 -7.88 9.60
C GLY A 7 1.94 -8.85 10.78
N SER A 8 3.05 -9.58 10.99
CA SER A 8 3.26 -10.43 12.16
C SER A 8 3.32 -9.65 13.47
N ASP A 9 3.75 -8.38 13.44
CA ASP A 9 3.79 -7.48 14.60
C ASP A 9 2.46 -6.74 14.88
N ARG A 10 1.37 -7.06 14.15
CA ARG A 10 0.06 -6.38 14.31
C ARG A 10 -0.46 -6.34 15.73
N THR A 11 -0.23 -7.39 16.51
CA THR A 11 -0.67 -7.43 17.91
C THR A 11 0.03 -6.37 18.77
N ARG A 12 1.32 -6.15 18.54
CA ARG A 12 2.10 -5.10 19.21
C ARG A 12 1.63 -3.69 18.80
N HIS A 13 1.13 -3.54 17.57
CA HIS A 13 0.67 -2.29 16.99
C HIS A 13 -0.87 -2.24 16.83
N ALA A 14 -1.64 -2.94 17.68
CA ALA A 14 -3.07 -3.15 17.51
C ALA A 14 -3.88 -1.85 17.36
N GLU A 15 -3.57 -0.82 18.15
CA GLU A 15 -4.28 0.46 18.07
C GLU A 15 -3.97 1.19 16.76
N LEU A 16 -2.71 1.18 16.34
CA LEU A 16 -2.29 1.79 15.07
C LEU A 16 -2.92 1.07 13.86
N CYS A 17 -3.01 -0.26 13.89
CA CYS A 17 -3.71 -1.05 12.89
C CYS A 17 -5.20 -0.69 12.82
N ARG A 18 -5.87 -0.55 13.97
CA ARG A 18 -7.28 -0.16 14.03
C ARG A 18 -7.51 1.23 13.40
N GLN A 19 -6.69 2.20 13.74
CA GLN A 19 -6.74 3.54 13.15
C GLN A 19 -6.50 3.48 11.63
N MET A 20 -5.54 2.68 11.17
CA MET A 20 -5.23 2.49 9.76
C MET A 20 -6.43 1.90 8.98
N TYR A 21 -7.04 0.84 9.49
CA TYR A 21 -8.20 0.20 8.84
C TYR A 21 -9.42 1.13 8.79
N ARG A 22 -9.63 1.96 9.81
CA ARG A 22 -10.68 2.99 9.82
C ARG A 22 -10.41 4.12 8.84
N LEU A 23 -9.16 4.60 8.76
CA LEU A 23 -8.77 5.61 7.78
C LEU A 23 -8.98 5.08 6.35
N ARG A 24 -8.64 3.82 6.08
CA ARG A 24 -8.88 3.15 4.80
C ARG A 24 -10.36 3.10 4.47
N ALA A 25 -11.21 2.65 5.41
CA ALA A 25 -12.66 2.62 5.25
C ALA A 25 -13.22 4.01 4.90
N GLN A 26 -12.84 5.03 5.67
CA GLN A 26 -13.28 6.41 5.45
C GLN A 26 -12.90 6.94 4.06
N LEU A 27 -11.67 6.68 3.60
CA LEU A 27 -11.19 7.22 2.34
C LEU A 27 -11.76 6.47 1.12
N PHE A 28 -11.82 5.15 1.18
CA PHE A 28 -12.26 4.36 0.04
C PHE A 28 -13.77 4.42 -0.16
N LEU A 29 -14.57 4.37 0.90
CA LEU A 29 -16.02 4.51 0.80
C LEU A 29 -16.44 5.94 0.45
N ASN A 30 -15.96 6.93 1.21
CA ASN A 30 -16.54 8.28 1.16
C ASN A 30 -15.94 9.15 0.06
N ARG A 31 -14.64 9.01 -0.24
CA ARG A 31 -13.96 9.92 -1.16
C ARG A 31 -13.69 9.32 -2.53
N ARG A 32 -13.44 8.01 -2.62
CA ARG A 32 -13.03 7.37 -3.88
C ARG A 32 -14.09 6.49 -4.49
N LYS A 33 -15.18 6.20 -3.77
CA LYS A 33 -16.29 5.33 -4.21
C LYS A 33 -15.84 3.98 -4.76
N TRP A 34 -14.71 3.46 -4.25
CA TRP A 34 -14.25 2.15 -4.60
C TRP A 34 -15.12 1.10 -3.91
N SER A 35 -15.45 0.03 -4.62
CA SER A 35 -16.20 -1.10 -4.08
C SER A 35 -15.35 -1.90 -3.09
N VAL A 36 -15.18 -1.40 -1.86
CA VAL A 36 -14.46 -2.09 -0.79
C VAL A 36 -15.45 -2.61 0.26
N LYS A 37 -15.13 -3.77 0.84
CA LYS A 37 -15.89 -4.30 1.98
C LYS A 37 -15.42 -3.66 3.27
N VAL A 38 -16.36 -3.09 4.01
CA VAL A 38 -16.14 -2.55 5.36
C VAL A 38 -16.95 -3.34 6.36
N ARG A 39 -16.32 -3.78 7.43
CA ARG A 39 -16.94 -4.43 8.57
C ARG A 39 -16.56 -3.69 9.83
N ASP A 40 -17.53 -3.38 10.68
CA ASP A 40 -17.35 -2.66 11.96
C ASP A 40 -16.58 -1.33 11.82
N GLY A 41 -16.73 -0.64 10.66
CA GLY A 41 -16.05 0.60 10.35
C GLY A 41 -14.59 0.44 9.90
N GLU A 42 -14.13 -0.78 9.65
CA GLU A 42 -12.76 -1.11 9.25
C GLU A 42 -12.73 -1.74 7.84
N GLU A 43 -11.77 -1.31 7.00
CA GLU A 43 -11.49 -1.93 5.71
C GLU A 43 -10.26 -2.81 5.85
N ILE A 44 -10.47 -4.12 5.73
CA ILE A 44 -9.44 -5.15 5.75
C ILE A 44 -9.67 -6.05 4.53
N ASP A 45 -8.64 -6.34 3.76
CA ASP A 45 -8.72 -7.21 2.59
C ASP A 45 -7.88 -8.49 2.76
N CYS A 46 -7.99 -9.42 1.77
CA CYS A 46 -7.25 -10.67 1.81
C CYS A 46 -5.73 -10.49 1.75
N PHE A 47 -5.25 -9.39 1.21
CA PHE A 47 -3.82 -9.09 1.14
C PHE A 47 -3.24 -8.68 2.50
N ASP A 48 -4.06 -8.25 3.44
CA ASP A 48 -3.62 -7.99 4.83
C ASP A 48 -3.27 -9.29 5.57
N LEU A 49 -3.68 -10.47 5.05
CA LEU A 49 -3.35 -11.77 5.62
C LEU A 49 -2.00 -12.33 5.16
N GLN A 50 -1.31 -11.65 4.24
CA GLN A 50 -0.06 -12.10 3.62
C GLN A 50 1.20 -11.56 4.31
N ASP A 51 1.11 -11.20 5.56
CA ASP A 51 2.18 -10.58 6.33
C ASP A 51 2.81 -9.34 5.64
N PRO A 52 2.01 -8.33 5.27
CA PRO A 52 2.51 -7.14 4.60
C PRO A 52 3.36 -6.28 5.54
N VAL A 53 4.19 -5.43 4.98
CA VAL A 53 4.82 -4.34 5.70
C VAL A 53 3.92 -3.11 5.65
N TYR A 54 3.66 -2.51 6.81
CA TYR A 54 2.91 -1.27 6.96
C TYR A 54 3.85 -0.10 7.25
N VAL A 55 3.58 1.02 6.58
CA VAL A 55 4.20 2.31 6.88
C VAL A 55 3.12 3.24 7.39
N CYS A 56 3.26 3.73 8.60
CA CYS A 56 2.30 4.60 9.28
C CYS A 56 2.95 5.92 9.69
N VAL A 57 2.23 7.01 9.49
CA VAL A 57 2.63 8.36 9.94
C VAL A 57 1.63 8.83 10.97
N THR A 58 2.14 9.20 12.16
CA THR A 58 1.33 9.75 13.25
C THR A 58 1.74 11.19 13.57
N ASP A 59 0.80 11.95 14.10
CA ASP A 59 1.06 13.24 14.74
C ASP A 59 1.74 13.05 16.12
N PRO A 60 2.07 14.12 16.85
CA PRO A 60 2.65 14.03 18.20
C PRO A 60 1.75 13.32 19.21
N ASP A 61 0.43 13.38 19.05
CA ASP A 61 -0.56 12.76 19.93
C ASP A 61 -0.83 11.29 19.59
N GLN A 62 0.02 10.68 18.74
CA GLN A 62 -0.06 9.28 18.29
C GLN A 62 -1.30 8.97 17.43
N ARG A 63 -2.00 10.00 16.92
CA ARG A 63 -3.09 9.81 15.96
C ARG A 63 -2.53 9.53 14.58
N LEU A 64 -3.05 8.51 13.91
CA LEU A 64 -2.67 8.19 12.54
C LEU A 64 -3.16 9.28 11.57
N ILE A 65 -2.25 9.82 10.76
CA ILE A 65 -2.54 10.83 9.73
C ILE A 65 -2.21 10.36 8.33
N GLY A 66 -1.53 9.21 8.20
CA GLY A 66 -1.29 8.57 6.91
C GLY A 66 -0.77 7.16 7.03
N SER A 67 -1.03 6.34 6.01
CA SER A 67 -0.54 4.96 5.95
C SER A 67 -0.40 4.46 4.52
N LEU A 68 0.42 3.44 4.34
CA LEU A 68 0.47 2.60 3.14
C LEU A 68 0.84 1.17 3.51
N ARG A 69 0.66 0.26 2.55
CA ARG A 69 0.99 -1.16 2.66
C ARG A 69 1.98 -1.56 1.57
N LEU A 70 2.95 -2.40 1.91
CA LEU A 70 3.87 -3.06 1.02
C LEU A 70 3.60 -4.56 0.99
N LEU A 71 3.64 -5.16 -0.19
CA LEU A 71 3.43 -6.59 -0.44
C LEU A 71 4.50 -7.15 -1.37
N PRO A 72 5.03 -8.36 -1.11
CA PRO A 72 5.87 -9.07 -2.07
C PRO A 72 5.13 -9.35 -3.38
N THR A 73 5.75 -9.12 -4.54
CA THR A 73 5.12 -9.45 -5.83
C THR A 73 5.25 -10.93 -6.21
N MET A 74 6.03 -11.71 -5.48
CA MET A 74 6.11 -13.17 -5.67
C MET A 74 4.80 -13.87 -5.29
N GLY A 75 4.07 -13.33 -4.31
CA GLY A 75 2.74 -13.77 -3.92
C GLY A 75 1.62 -12.98 -4.62
N PRO A 76 0.35 -13.26 -4.26
CA PRO A 76 -0.79 -12.48 -4.71
C PRO A 76 -0.66 -11.01 -4.31
N HIS A 77 -0.92 -10.10 -5.28
CA HIS A 77 -0.88 -8.66 -5.06
C HIS A 77 -1.82 -7.93 -6.04
N MET A 78 -2.16 -6.69 -5.74
CA MET A 78 -3.26 -6.01 -6.41
C MET A 78 -2.98 -5.74 -7.90
N LEU A 79 -1.78 -5.33 -8.26
CA LEU A 79 -1.44 -4.97 -9.64
C LEU A 79 -1.69 -6.13 -10.61
N SER A 80 -1.18 -7.32 -10.30
CA SER A 80 -1.27 -8.46 -11.21
C SER A 80 -2.56 -9.27 -11.08
N ASP A 81 -3.21 -9.24 -9.91
CA ASP A 81 -4.35 -10.13 -9.62
C ASP A 81 -5.70 -9.38 -9.59
N VAL A 82 -5.67 -8.05 -9.45
CA VAL A 82 -6.90 -7.23 -9.38
C VAL A 82 -6.97 -6.21 -10.51
N PHE A 83 -5.83 -5.64 -10.92
CA PHE A 83 -5.76 -4.55 -11.90
C PHE A 83 -4.83 -4.88 -13.10
N PRO A 84 -4.89 -6.09 -13.68
CA PRO A 84 -3.93 -6.48 -14.73
C PRO A 84 -4.00 -5.58 -15.98
N GLU A 85 -5.14 -4.97 -16.28
CA GLU A 85 -5.37 -4.18 -17.49
C GLU A 85 -4.51 -2.90 -17.51
N VAL A 86 -4.10 -2.36 -16.34
CA VAL A 86 -3.21 -1.18 -16.30
C VAL A 86 -1.77 -1.49 -16.71
N MET A 87 -1.45 -2.77 -16.92
CA MET A 87 -0.16 -3.20 -17.46
C MET A 87 -0.19 -3.38 -18.99
N GLY A 88 -1.35 -3.25 -19.65
CA GLY A 88 -1.53 -3.55 -21.07
C GLY A 88 -1.18 -5.02 -21.36
N ASP A 89 -0.34 -5.25 -22.37
CA ASP A 89 0.08 -6.60 -22.78
C ASP A 89 1.27 -7.15 -21.96
N ALA A 90 1.70 -6.43 -20.91
CA ALA A 90 2.81 -6.87 -20.09
C ALA A 90 2.43 -8.10 -19.24
N ARG A 91 3.42 -8.97 -19.00
CA ARG A 91 3.23 -10.12 -18.12
C ARG A 91 3.08 -9.68 -16.66
N PRO A 92 2.36 -10.46 -15.83
CA PRO A 92 2.30 -10.24 -14.38
C PRO A 92 3.71 -10.11 -13.78
N ILE A 93 3.87 -9.12 -12.91
CA ILE A 93 5.16 -8.90 -12.22
C ILE A 93 5.25 -9.90 -11.07
N ARG A 94 6.25 -10.79 -11.13
CA ARG A 94 6.58 -11.77 -10.08
C ARG A 94 8.10 -11.76 -9.89
N ARG A 95 8.59 -10.90 -8.99
CA ARG A 95 10.03 -10.69 -8.76
C ARG A 95 10.31 -10.53 -7.28
N ALA A 96 11.33 -11.22 -6.78
CA ALA A 96 11.75 -11.14 -5.38
C ALA A 96 12.26 -9.75 -4.97
N ASP A 97 12.88 -9.04 -5.91
CA ASP A 97 13.45 -7.71 -5.71
C ASP A 97 12.47 -6.55 -5.97
N THR A 98 11.20 -6.85 -6.20
CA THR A 98 10.14 -5.88 -6.52
C THR A 98 8.93 -6.14 -5.64
N TRP A 99 8.50 -5.13 -4.87
CA TRP A 99 7.30 -5.21 -4.04
C TRP A 99 6.24 -4.22 -4.51
N GLU A 100 4.98 -4.48 -4.18
CA GLU A 100 3.87 -3.59 -4.47
C GLU A 100 3.58 -2.66 -3.29
N SER A 101 3.45 -1.35 -3.55
CA SER A 101 2.85 -0.39 -2.63
C SER A 101 1.37 -0.23 -2.94
N SER A 102 0.53 -0.38 -1.91
CA SER A 102 -0.93 -0.25 -2.02
C SER A 102 -1.52 0.47 -0.80
N ARG A 103 -2.81 0.76 -0.83
CA ARG A 103 -3.53 1.39 0.29
C ARG A 103 -2.88 2.71 0.78
N PHE A 104 -2.35 3.52 -0.14
CA PHE A 104 -1.81 4.84 0.17
C PHE A 104 -2.94 5.79 0.63
N CYS A 105 -2.93 6.11 1.91
CA CYS A 105 -3.97 6.88 2.58
C CYS A 105 -3.37 8.08 3.31
N VAL A 106 -3.99 9.26 3.18
CA VAL A 106 -3.67 10.47 3.96
C VAL A 106 -4.98 11.06 4.50
N ASP A 107 -5.09 11.20 5.81
CA ASP A 107 -6.15 11.99 6.43
C ASP A 107 -5.88 13.47 6.15
N THR A 108 -6.50 13.97 5.09
CA THR A 108 -6.24 15.34 4.62
C THR A 108 -6.73 16.41 5.60
N GLN A 109 -7.72 16.09 6.44
CA GLN A 109 -8.21 17.01 7.47
C GLN A 109 -7.23 17.08 8.64
N ALA A 110 -6.82 15.94 9.18
CA ALA A 110 -5.85 15.87 10.27
C ALA A 110 -4.48 16.41 9.83
N ALA A 111 -4.02 16.07 8.61
CA ALA A 111 -2.76 16.56 8.07
C ALA A 111 -2.72 18.11 7.98
N ARG A 112 -3.81 18.73 7.51
CA ARG A 112 -3.92 20.21 7.47
C ARG A 112 -3.99 20.86 8.85
N ALA A 113 -4.64 20.20 9.81
CA ALA A 113 -4.68 20.68 11.19
C ALA A 113 -3.29 20.63 11.85
N PHE A 114 -2.48 19.63 11.47
CA PHE A 114 -1.13 19.45 11.98
C PHE A 114 -0.13 20.48 11.41
N HIS A 115 -0.23 20.80 10.11
CA HIS A 115 0.68 21.74 9.43
C HIS A 115 0.01 22.37 8.21
N PRO A 116 0.23 23.66 7.89
CA PRO A 116 -0.35 24.30 6.71
C PRO A 116 -0.09 23.55 5.39
N ASP A 117 1.09 22.96 5.23
CA ASP A 117 1.47 22.08 4.10
C ASP A 117 1.36 20.57 4.45
N GLY A 118 0.53 20.24 5.44
CA GLY A 118 0.50 18.92 6.08
C GLY A 118 0.27 17.75 5.12
N ILE A 119 -0.54 17.94 4.06
CA ILE A 119 -0.76 16.89 3.07
C ILE A 119 0.55 16.51 2.37
N ASN A 120 1.37 17.50 1.98
CA ASN A 120 2.66 17.25 1.33
C ASN A 120 3.67 16.67 2.32
N GLU A 121 3.68 17.16 3.56
CA GLU A 121 4.56 16.65 4.61
C GLU A 121 4.24 15.17 4.94
N VAL A 122 2.97 14.81 5.11
CA VAL A 122 2.57 13.42 5.33
C VAL A 122 2.87 12.55 4.12
N THR A 123 2.64 13.05 2.90
CA THR A 123 3.00 12.35 1.66
C THR A 123 4.50 12.07 1.60
N ARG A 124 5.34 13.05 1.89
CA ARG A 124 6.80 12.88 1.92
C ARG A 124 7.22 11.89 3.01
N ALA A 125 6.61 11.98 4.20
CA ALA A 125 6.87 11.04 5.29
C ALA A 125 6.55 9.60 4.89
N LEU A 126 5.40 9.37 4.23
CA LEU A 126 5.03 8.04 3.70
C LEU A 126 6.02 7.55 2.63
N LEU A 127 6.42 8.41 1.69
CA LEU A 127 7.42 8.06 0.67
C LEU A 127 8.79 7.77 1.30
N GLY A 128 9.20 8.54 2.30
CA GLY A 128 10.42 8.29 3.06
C GLY A 128 10.42 6.94 3.76
N GLY A 129 9.31 6.59 4.41
CA GLY A 129 9.09 5.28 5.02
C GLY A 129 9.05 4.15 3.99
N LEU A 130 8.36 4.36 2.87
CA LEU A 130 8.28 3.41 1.76
C LEU A 130 9.66 3.03 1.22
N PHE A 131 10.41 4.04 0.77
CA PHE A 131 11.74 3.80 0.16
C PHE A 131 12.80 3.44 1.21
N GLY A 132 12.63 3.88 2.46
CA GLY A 132 13.43 3.43 3.58
C GLY A 132 13.27 1.92 3.82
N SER A 133 12.03 1.44 3.86
CA SER A 133 11.71 0.01 3.99
C SER A 133 12.19 -0.78 2.78
N ALA A 134 11.92 -0.31 1.57
CA ALA A 134 12.36 -0.97 0.35
C ALA A 134 13.89 -1.17 0.32
N ARG A 135 14.64 -0.15 0.75
CA ARG A 135 16.10 -0.22 0.83
C ARG A 135 16.58 -1.18 1.93
N ALA A 136 15.95 -1.16 3.10
CA ALA A 136 16.28 -2.07 4.20
C ALA A 136 16.03 -3.53 3.83
N LEU A 137 14.99 -3.80 3.02
CA LEU A 137 14.65 -5.12 2.48
C LEU A 137 15.45 -5.50 1.23
N GLY A 138 16.40 -4.68 0.78
CA GLY A 138 17.24 -4.98 -0.41
C GLY A 138 16.47 -4.93 -1.74
N LEU A 139 15.31 -4.28 -1.80
CA LEU A 139 14.50 -4.18 -3.01
C LEU A 139 15.13 -3.25 -4.05
N GLN A 140 14.97 -3.59 -5.31
CA GLN A 140 15.39 -2.76 -6.44
C GLN A 140 14.29 -1.81 -6.91
N SER A 141 13.01 -2.23 -6.80
CA SER A 141 11.90 -1.42 -7.25
C SER A 141 10.61 -1.65 -6.47
N ILE A 142 9.77 -0.64 -6.51
CA ILE A 142 8.39 -0.69 -6.06
C ILE A 142 7.48 -0.55 -7.28
N VAL A 143 6.36 -1.27 -7.29
CA VAL A 143 5.25 -1.06 -8.22
C VAL A 143 4.02 -0.62 -7.45
N SER A 144 3.11 0.11 -8.08
CA SER A 144 1.88 0.56 -7.43
C SER A 144 0.79 0.86 -8.45
N VAL A 145 -0.46 0.59 -8.08
CA VAL A 145 -1.66 0.99 -8.81
C VAL A 145 -2.31 2.16 -8.09
N TYR A 146 -2.65 3.22 -8.82
CA TYR A 146 -3.25 4.42 -8.24
C TYR A 146 -4.09 5.18 -9.27
N ASP A 147 -4.98 6.06 -8.80
CA ASP A 147 -5.70 6.96 -9.70
C ASP A 147 -4.78 8.08 -10.23
N ILE A 148 -5.10 8.61 -11.39
CA ILE A 148 -4.28 9.61 -12.09
C ILE A 148 -4.06 10.91 -11.29
N PHE A 149 -4.91 11.21 -10.28
CA PHE A 149 -4.71 12.36 -9.41
C PHE A 149 -3.56 12.13 -8.43
N VAL A 150 -3.38 10.88 -7.97
CA VAL A 150 -2.26 10.50 -7.09
C VAL A 150 -0.94 10.66 -7.84
N GLU A 151 -0.90 10.41 -9.15
CA GLU A 151 0.30 10.62 -9.96
C GLU A 151 0.85 12.05 -9.82
N ARG A 152 -0.03 13.04 -9.89
CA ARG A 152 0.37 14.44 -9.72
C ARG A 152 0.90 14.75 -8.32
N ILE A 153 0.35 14.09 -7.30
CA ILE A 153 0.83 14.22 -5.91
C ILE A 153 2.24 13.65 -5.80
N LEU A 154 2.48 12.45 -6.35
CA LEU A 154 3.79 11.80 -6.37
C LEU A 154 4.84 12.62 -7.12
N GLN A 155 4.48 13.19 -8.28
CA GLN A 155 5.36 14.08 -9.04
C GLN A 155 5.74 15.34 -8.25
N ARG A 156 4.76 15.99 -7.61
CA ARG A 156 5.02 17.17 -6.75
C ARG A 156 5.88 16.84 -5.54
N ALA A 157 5.74 15.65 -4.98
CA ALA A 157 6.61 15.17 -3.89
C ALA A 157 8.03 14.84 -4.36
N GLY A 158 8.30 14.91 -5.67
CA GLY A 158 9.62 14.64 -6.25
C GLY A 158 9.91 13.16 -6.49
N CYS A 159 8.88 12.31 -6.46
CA CYS A 159 9.01 10.89 -6.73
C CYS A 159 9.35 10.63 -8.20
N ARG A 160 10.28 9.71 -8.46
CA ARG A 160 10.70 9.30 -9.81
C ARG A 160 10.10 7.95 -10.15
N PHE A 161 9.39 7.90 -11.28
CA PHE A 161 8.71 6.68 -11.74
C PHE A 161 8.44 6.72 -13.23
N THR A 162 8.12 5.55 -13.80
CA THR A 162 7.61 5.38 -15.15
C THR A 162 6.27 4.64 -15.08
N ARG A 163 5.35 4.93 -16.00
CA ARG A 163 4.12 4.14 -16.13
C ARG A 163 4.44 2.76 -16.68
N LEU A 164 3.73 1.74 -16.20
CA LEU A 164 3.84 0.36 -16.67
C LEU A 164 2.94 0.07 -17.88
N GLY A 165 1.90 0.85 -18.08
CA GLY A 165 0.97 0.65 -19.19
C GLY A 165 -0.03 1.79 -19.35
N PRO A 166 -1.13 1.57 -20.08
CA PRO A 166 -2.12 2.59 -20.39
C PRO A 166 -2.96 2.98 -19.16
N VAL A 167 -3.71 4.06 -19.31
CA VAL A 167 -4.79 4.41 -18.38
C VAL A 167 -5.95 3.45 -18.59
N HIS A 168 -6.46 2.88 -17.51
CA HIS A 168 -7.67 2.06 -17.52
C HIS A 168 -8.70 2.60 -16.54
N ALA A 169 -9.98 2.55 -16.90
CA ALA A 169 -11.06 3.03 -16.02
C ALA A 169 -11.61 1.87 -15.19
N TYR A 170 -11.51 1.97 -13.86
CA TYR A 170 -12.16 1.07 -12.91
C TYR A 170 -13.15 1.86 -12.07
N ASP A 171 -14.40 1.43 -12.04
CA ASP A 171 -15.50 2.11 -11.31
C ASP A 171 -15.56 3.63 -11.60
N GLY A 172 -15.26 4.02 -12.86
CA GLY A 172 -15.25 5.42 -13.28
C GLY A 172 -14.00 6.22 -12.88
N LEU A 173 -13.01 5.59 -12.26
CA LEU A 173 -11.72 6.20 -11.92
C LEU A 173 -10.66 5.84 -12.93
N ASN A 174 -9.99 6.85 -13.49
CA ASN A 174 -8.84 6.68 -14.35
C ASN A 174 -7.65 6.18 -13.52
N THR A 175 -7.28 4.94 -13.72
CA THR A 175 -6.27 4.21 -12.94
C THR A 175 -5.06 3.93 -13.80
N VAL A 176 -3.89 4.01 -13.22
CA VAL A 176 -2.58 3.72 -13.84
C VAL A 176 -1.73 2.89 -12.90
N ALA A 177 -0.72 2.23 -13.46
CA ALA A 177 0.33 1.58 -12.68
C ALA A 177 1.67 2.28 -12.91
N GLY A 178 2.45 2.40 -11.84
CA GLY A 178 3.80 2.97 -11.85
C GLY A 178 4.86 2.00 -11.38
N HIS A 179 6.05 2.14 -11.96
CA HIS A 179 7.28 1.47 -11.55
C HIS A 179 8.24 2.53 -10.98
N PHE A 180 8.71 2.31 -9.77
CA PHE A 180 9.48 3.24 -8.95
C PHE A 180 10.84 2.61 -8.60
N PRO A 181 11.93 2.91 -9.32
CA PRO A 181 13.27 2.43 -8.96
C PRO A 181 13.69 2.96 -7.59
N VAL A 182 14.15 2.09 -6.69
CA VAL A 182 14.53 2.46 -5.32
C VAL A 182 15.77 3.37 -5.33
N GLU A 183 16.73 3.12 -6.21
CA GLU A 183 17.95 3.94 -6.37
C GLU A 183 17.65 5.40 -6.76
N MET A 184 16.57 5.65 -7.50
CA MET A 184 16.14 6.98 -7.93
C MET A 184 15.30 7.72 -6.86
N ASN A 185 14.81 6.99 -5.86
CA ASN A 185 13.90 7.48 -4.82
C ASN A 185 14.49 7.29 -3.42
N LEU A 186 15.71 7.75 -3.20
CA LEU A 186 16.38 7.63 -1.90
C LEU A 186 15.57 8.28 -0.79
N PRO A 187 15.46 7.68 0.41
CA PRO A 187 14.68 8.22 1.53
C PRO A 187 15.03 9.66 1.89
N SER A 188 16.31 10.04 1.77
CA SER A 188 16.81 11.40 2.04
C SER A 188 16.22 12.49 1.12
N ARG A 189 15.57 12.11 0.02
CA ARG A 189 14.82 13.06 -0.82
C ARG A 189 13.52 13.51 -0.17
N PHE A 190 13.00 12.73 0.74
CA PHE A 190 11.67 12.91 1.32
C PHE A 190 11.71 13.30 2.79
N VAL A 191 12.61 12.69 3.56
CA VAL A 191 12.72 12.89 5.01
C VAL A 191 14.19 12.95 5.46
N ALA A 192 14.42 13.59 6.61
CA ALA A 192 15.74 13.62 7.23
C ALA A 192 16.21 12.22 7.65
N PRO A 193 17.53 11.95 7.67
CA PRO A 193 18.08 10.71 8.20
C PRO A 193 17.58 10.43 9.62
N GLY A 194 17.22 9.18 9.91
CA GLY A 194 16.75 8.75 11.23
C GLY A 194 15.27 9.07 11.55
N ALA A 195 14.54 9.70 10.63
CA ALA A 195 13.12 10.02 10.84
C ALA A 195 12.20 8.78 10.88
N VAL A 196 12.68 7.63 10.41
CA VAL A 196 11.91 6.38 10.32
C VAL A 196 12.29 5.46 11.47
N LYS A 197 11.29 5.06 12.28
CA LYS A 197 11.41 3.96 13.24
C LYS A 197 10.92 2.67 12.57
N SER A 198 11.76 1.65 12.52
CA SER A 198 11.44 0.37 11.89
C SER A 198 11.69 -0.77 12.86
N THR A 199 10.77 -1.73 12.89
CA THR A 199 10.93 -3.02 13.57
C THR A 199 11.21 -4.17 12.59
N LEU A 200 11.40 -3.85 11.29
CA LEU A 200 11.72 -4.86 10.27
C LEU A 200 13.06 -5.53 10.60
N THR A 201 13.10 -6.84 10.48
CA THR A 201 14.29 -7.68 10.65
C THR A 201 14.72 -8.25 9.31
N GLU A 202 15.95 -8.82 9.24
CA GLU A 202 16.42 -9.50 8.01
C GLU A 202 15.55 -10.72 7.64
N SER A 203 14.82 -11.32 8.61
CA SER A 203 13.89 -12.40 8.32
C SER A 203 12.68 -11.93 7.50
N ASP A 204 12.25 -10.69 7.64
CA ASP A 204 11.15 -10.11 6.84
C ASP A 204 11.50 -10.04 5.35
N ALA A 205 12.80 -9.97 5.01
CA ALA A 205 13.28 -9.99 3.63
C ALA A 205 13.31 -11.41 3.04
N ALA A 206 13.56 -12.44 3.88
CA ALA A 206 13.67 -13.83 3.47
C ALA A 206 12.30 -14.52 3.33
N ASP A 207 11.32 -14.13 4.15
CA ASP A 207 9.97 -14.71 4.15
C ASP A 207 9.08 -14.21 2.99
N GLY A 208 9.59 -13.39 2.09
CA GLY A 208 8.96 -13.06 0.81
C GLY A 208 8.77 -14.26 -0.14
N ALA A 209 9.12 -15.48 0.31
CA ALA A 209 8.79 -16.72 -0.37
C ALA A 209 7.26 -16.98 -0.25
N PRO A 210 6.58 -17.36 -1.34
CA PRO A 210 5.13 -17.53 -1.35
C PRO A 210 4.72 -18.60 -0.34
N ILE A 211 3.76 -18.27 0.52
CA ILE A 211 2.96 -19.28 1.20
C ILE A 211 2.07 -19.92 0.11
N ALA A 212 2.68 -20.85 -0.63
CA ALA A 212 2.11 -21.44 -1.84
C ALA A 212 0.91 -22.39 -1.56
N GLY A 213 0.52 -22.54 -0.29
CA GLY A 213 -0.42 -23.60 0.09
C GLY A 213 -1.87 -23.21 0.28
N THR A 214 -2.20 -21.96 0.56
CA THR A 214 -3.52 -21.62 1.13
C THR A 214 -4.42 -20.78 0.22
N LEU A 215 -3.89 -20.09 -0.76
CA LEU A 215 -4.67 -19.15 -1.60
C LEU A 215 -5.18 -19.75 -2.92
N SER A 216 -4.61 -20.87 -3.40
CA SER A 216 -5.10 -21.56 -4.61
C SER A 216 -6.53 -22.11 -4.44
N ALA A 217 -7.00 -22.30 -3.21
CA ALA A 217 -8.36 -22.72 -2.89
C ALA A 217 -9.37 -21.57 -2.75
N ILE A 218 -8.91 -20.31 -2.74
CA ILE A 218 -9.75 -19.14 -2.44
C ILE A 218 -10.00 -18.27 -3.68
N LEU A 219 -9.18 -18.40 -4.72
CA LEU A 219 -9.33 -17.63 -5.95
C LEU A 219 -9.81 -18.52 -7.11
N PRO A 220 -11.04 -18.35 -7.61
CA PRO A 220 -11.44 -19.00 -8.87
C PRO A 220 -10.64 -18.39 -10.02
N ALA A 221 -10.14 -19.27 -10.90
CA ALA A 221 -9.36 -18.92 -12.09
C ALA A 221 -10.23 -18.24 -13.17
N ARG A 222 -10.71 -17.03 -12.93
CA ARG A 222 -11.30 -16.14 -13.97
C ARG A 222 -11.51 -14.74 -13.39
N SER A 223 -11.05 -13.74 -14.12
CA SER A 223 -11.30 -12.28 -14.02
C SER A 223 -12.04 -11.82 -12.76
N LEU A 224 -11.30 -11.52 -11.71
CA LEU A 224 -11.83 -10.82 -10.55
C LEU A 224 -12.07 -9.36 -10.93
N SER A 225 -13.33 -8.94 -11.02
CA SER A 225 -13.66 -7.52 -10.94
C SER A 225 -13.21 -6.99 -9.57
N VAL A 226 -12.99 -5.68 -9.44
CA VAL A 226 -12.62 -5.04 -8.16
C VAL A 226 -13.58 -5.48 -7.03
N ALA A 227 -14.85 -5.71 -7.35
CA ALA A 227 -15.87 -6.25 -6.44
C ALA A 227 -15.60 -7.69 -5.99
N ALA A 228 -14.96 -8.55 -6.81
CA ALA A 228 -14.71 -9.94 -6.48
C ALA A 228 -13.48 -10.14 -5.57
N ALA A 229 -12.46 -9.28 -5.67
CA ALA A 229 -11.32 -9.29 -4.75
C ALA A 229 -11.72 -8.97 -3.30
N THR A 230 -12.85 -8.25 -3.13
CA THR A 230 -13.47 -8.01 -1.83
C THR A 230 -14.42 -9.14 -1.38
N ALA A 231 -14.79 -10.10 -2.27
CA ALA A 231 -15.77 -11.14 -1.98
C ALA A 231 -15.18 -12.43 -1.38
N ALA A 232 -13.87 -12.60 -1.30
CA ALA A 232 -13.19 -13.83 -0.91
C ALA A 232 -13.09 -14.09 0.60
N PHE A 233 -14.01 -13.57 1.43
CA PHE A 233 -14.15 -14.00 2.82
C PHE A 233 -15.33 -14.98 2.95
N PRO A 234 -15.11 -16.20 3.47
CA PRO A 234 -16.21 -17.09 3.81
C PRO A 234 -17.05 -16.44 4.90
N GLN A 235 -18.36 -16.36 4.66
CA GLN A 235 -19.34 -16.01 5.68
C GLN A 235 -19.28 -17.11 6.76
N GLY A 236 -18.72 -16.82 7.91
CA GLY A 236 -18.93 -17.65 9.09
C GLY A 236 -20.44 -17.72 9.36
N ARG A 237 -21.00 -18.93 9.33
CA ARG A 237 -22.35 -19.19 9.78
C ARG A 237 -22.44 -18.84 11.26
N ALA A 238 -23.54 -18.18 11.61
CA ALA A 238 -24.02 -17.95 12.97
C ALA A 238 -24.03 -19.22 13.80
#